data_d47c1d82d861f510a26f6f839f889c37
#
_entry.id   d47c1d82d861f510a26f6f839f889c37
#
_cell.length_a   1.000
_cell.length_b   1.000
_cell.length_c   1.000
_cell.angle_alpha   90.00
_cell.angle_beta   90.00
_cell.angle_gamma   90.00
#
_symmetry.space_group_name_H-M   'P 1'
#
loop_
_entity.id
_entity.type
_entity.pdbx_description
1 polymer ?
#
loop_
_entity_poly.entity_id
_entity_poly.type
_entity_poly.pdbx_seq_one_letter_code
_entity_poly.pdbx_strand_id
1 'polypeptide(L)'
;MLLLDGAESSHLDLVDPRRLLFEYMQQMLAVLEEVLDDGARPRAVHLGAAGCALPRAIDATWRGSRQIAVEIDARLAEYVRQWFDLPRSPALRIRVADAREAVEGLHPGSKDIVVRDVFADRRPPPHVCTVEFTQAVAAALDPGGIYLLNTADRPPLDRARREVATVREVFEHVGIIAEPAVLKGRRYGNVVTLGSARPLPVSALDRRMRTLPVPASFLSGRQVAEFVGTFPALRDRPL
;
A
#
# COMPACT_ATOMS: atom_id res chain seq x y z
N MET A 1 -0.13 19.70 4.98
CA MET A 1 -0.70 19.07 3.78
C MET A 1 0.23 19.31 2.60
N LEU A 2 0.60 18.29 1.85
CA LEU A 2 1.31 18.37 0.57
C LEU A 2 0.28 18.24 -0.56
N LEU A 3 0.32 19.18 -1.49
CA LEU A 3 -0.53 19.16 -2.69
C LEU A 3 0.38 18.96 -3.91
N LEU A 4 0.03 18.03 -4.80
CA LEU A 4 0.66 17.85 -6.10
C LEU A 4 -0.38 18.16 -7.18
N ASP A 5 -0.12 19.13 -8.01
CA ASP A 5 -1.04 19.62 -9.04
C ASP A 5 -2.46 19.91 -8.51
N GLY A 6 -2.52 20.49 -7.30
CA GLY A 6 -3.78 20.82 -6.63
C GLY A 6 -4.52 19.62 -5.99
N ALA A 7 -3.99 18.40 -6.08
CA ALA A 7 -4.53 17.23 -5.41
C ALA A 7 -3.83 16.98 -4.07
N GLU A 8 -4.61 16.64 -3.04
CA GLU A 8 -4.07 16.22 -1.74
C GLU A 8 -3.30 14.90 -1.90
N SER A 9 -1.99 14.95 -1.66
CA SER A 9 -1.09 13.82 -1.90
C SER A 9 -0.45 13.27 -0.63
N SER A 10 -0.26 14.11 0.39
CA SER A 10 0.19 13.66 1.71
C SER A 10 -0.20 14.64 2.79
N HIS A 11 -0.48 14.12 3.96
CA HIS A 11 -0.58 14.88 5.19
C HIS A 11 0.45 14.36 6.20
N LEU A 12 1.27 15.25 6.74
CA LEU A 12 2.22 14.92 7.78
C LEU A 12 1.85 15.70 9.04
N ASP A 13 1.56 14.97 10.12
CA ASP A 13 1.48 15.57 11.44
C ASP A 13 2.91 15.80 11.93
N LEU A 14 3.27 17.05 12.25
CA LEU A 14 4.63 17.41 12.63
C LEU A 14 4.93 17.10 14.11
N VAL A 15 3.90 16.78 14.89
CA VAL A 15 4.02 16.47 16.33
C VAL A 15 4.04 14.96 16.56
N ASP A 16 3.04 14.25 16.03
CA ASP A 16 2.96 12.79 16.12
C ASP A 16 3.00 12.15 14.72
N PRO A 17 4.10 11.54 14.32
CA PRO A 17 4.23 10.91 13.00
C PRO A 17 3.29 9.72 12.78
N ARG A 18 2.71 9.13 13.85
CA ARG A 18 1.73 8.04 13.74
C ARG A 18 0.33 8.54 13.43
N ARG A 19 0.10 9.83 13.56
CA ARG A 19 -1.19 10.45 13.23
C ARG A 19 -1.31 10.65 11.73
N LEU A 20 -1.89 9.66 11.06
CA LEU A 20 -2.21 9.69 9.63
C LEU A 20 -3.59 10.32 9.43
N LEU A 21 -3.73 11.23 8.45
CA LEU A 21 -5.01 11.86 8.14
C LEU A 21 -5.83 11.01 7.17
N PHE A 22 -5.17 10.44 6.15
CA PHE A 22 -5.85 9.66 5.13
C PHE A 22 -6.28 8.29 5.65
N GLU A 23 -7.55 7.98 5.51
CA GLU A 23 -8.17 6.77 6.05
C GLU A 23 -7.48 5.49 5.55
N TYR A 24 -7.12 5.43 4.26
CA TYR A 24 -6.45 4.26 3.70
C TYR A 24 -5.05 4.04 4.30
N MET A 25 -4.33 5.10 4.65
CA MET A 25 -3.04 4.99 5.36
C MET A 25 -3.23 4.51 6.80
N GLN A 26 -4.30 4.97 7.50
CA GLN A 26 -4.68 4.45 8.82
C GLN A 26 -4.99 2.94 8.72
N GLN A 27 -5.73 2.53 7.69
CA GLN A 27 -6.05 1.12 7.43
C GLN A 27 -4.78 0.30 7.20
N MET A 28 -3.84 0.79 6.37
CA MET A 28 -2.56 0.11 6.12
C MET A 28 -1.73 -0.02 7.40
N LEU A 29 -1.60 1.04 8.19
CA LEU A 29 -0.87 1.00 9.45
C LEU A 29 -1.52 0.02 10.43
N ALA A 30 -2.84 0.03 10.56
CA ALA A 30 -3.59 -0.89 11.40
C ALA A 30 -3.45 -2.36 10.96
N VAL A 31 -3.34 -2.64 9.65
CA VAL A 31 -2.98 -3.98 9.16
C VAL A 31 -1.59 -4.38 9.65
N LEU A 32 -0.62 -3.49 9.52
CA LEU A 32 0.76 -3.79 9.95
C LEU A 32 0.85 -4.03 11.46
N GLU A 33 0.07 -3.31 12.28
CA GLU A 33 -0.03 -3.53 13.73
C GLU A 33 -0.61 -4.91 14.10
N GLU A 34 -1.43 -5.52 13.22
CA GLU A 34 -2.01 -6.86 13.46
C GLU A 34 -1.16 -8.01 12.89
N VAL A 35 -0.22 -7.72 11.98
CA VAL A 35 0.61 -8.76 11.33
C VAL A 35 2.07 -8.76 11.75
N LEU A 36 2.55 -7.69 12.35
CA LEU A 36 3.94 -7.57 12.84
C LEU A 36 3.97 -7.61 14.37
N ASP A 37 5.01 -8.21 14.91
CA ASP A 37 5.27 -8.18 16.34
C ASP A 37 5.71 -6.79 16.83
N ASP A 38 5.44 -6.44 18.08
CA ASP A 38 5.79 -5.15 18.69
C ASP A 38 7.30 -4.85 18.62
N GLY A 39 8.15 -5.85 18.68
CA GLY A 39 9.61 -5.72 18.60
C GLY A 39 10.19 -5.87 17.19
N ALA A 40 9.35 -5.95 16.18
CA ALA A 40 9.79 -6.13 14.80
C ALA A 40 10.70 -4.99 14.31
N ARG A 41 11.56 -5.30 13.35
CA ARG A 41 12.38 -4.31 12.61
C ARG A 41 12.15 -4.46 11.12
N PRO A 42 10.97 -4.08 10.63
CA PRO A 42 10.55 -4.40 9.29
C PRO A 42 11.43 -3.73 8.22
N ARG A 43 11.67 -4.47 7.15
CA ARG A 43 12.28 -4.01 5.92
C ARG A 43 11.18 -3.68 4.93
N ALA A 44 10.93 -2.41 4.68
CA ALA A 44 9.81 -1.97 3.86
C ALA A 44 10.26 -1.29 2.56
N VAL A 45 9.45 -1.42 1.52
CA VAL A 45 9.52 -0.62 0.30
C VAL A 45 8.18 0.06 0.08
N HIS A 46 8.23 1.36 -0.14
CA HIS A 46 7.09 2.19 -0.47
C HIS A 46 7.22 2.68 -1.91
N LEU A 47 6.33 2.24 -2.77
CA LEU A 47 6.26 2.63 -4.17
C LEU A 47 5.24 3.76 -4.29
N GLY A 48 5.71 4.95 -4.68
CA GLY A 48 4.99 6.20 -4.55
C GLY A 48 5.16 6.77 -3.14
N ALA A 49 6.15 7.65 -2.98
CA ALA A 49 6.52 8.12 -1.66
C ALA A 49 5.84 9.42 -1.25
N ALA A 50 5.58 10.33 -2.20
CA ALA A 50 5.06 11.66 -1.93
C ALA A 50 5.70 12.29 -0.67
N GLY A 51 4.92 12.66 0.36
CA GLY A 51 5.44 13.24 1.60
C GLY A 51 5.99 12.25 2.63
N CYS A 52 6.03 10.94 2.34
CA CYS A 52 6.51 9.89 3.25
C CYS A 52 5.73 9.79 4.59
N ALA A 53 4.42 10.03 4.58
CA ALA A 53 3.62 9.97 5.81
C ALA A 53 3.61 8.56 6.43
N LEU A 54 3.29 7.53 5.64
CA LEU A 54 3.29 6.14 6.10
C LEU A 54 4.69 5.64 6.50
N PRO A 55 5.77 5.91 5.74
CA PRO A 55 7.13 5.62 6.20
C PRO A 55 7.49 6.22 7.56
N ARG A 56 7.09 7.47 7.82
CA ARG A 56 7.32 8.10 9.14
C ARG A 56 6.55 7.40 10.26
N ALA A 57 5.31 7.02 10.00
CA ALA A 57 4.48 6.30 10.96
C ALA A 57 5.08 4.94 11.30
N ILE A 58 5.57 4.20 10.30
CA ILE A 58 6.24 2.91 10.48
C ILE A 58 7.52 3.06 11.31
N ASP A 59 8.37 4.05 11.01
CA ASP A 59 9.59 4.28 11.79
C ASP A 59 9.30 4.65 13.26
N ALA A 60 8.23 5.41 13.49
CA ALA A 60 7.81 5.77 14.84
C ALA A 60 7.21 4.61 15.63
N THR A 61 6.55 3.68 14.95
CA THR A 61 5.92 2.49 15.56
C THR A 61 6.94 1.38 15.77
N TRP A 62 7.78 1.08 14.78
CA TRP A 62 8.79 0.03 14.82
C TRP A 62 10.20 0.62 14.69
N ARG A 63 10.78 0.97 15.84
CA ARG A 63 12.13 1.52 15.89
C ARG A 63 13.16 0.53 15.35
N GLY A 64 14.01 1.03 14.45
CA GLY A 64 15.00 0.20 13.76
C GLY A 64 14.48 -0.44 12.48
N SER A 65 13.30 -0.06 12.00
CA SER A 65 12.84 -0.35 10.64
C SER A 65 13.85 0.14 9.60
N ARG A 66 13.89 -0.51 8.44
CA ARG A 66 14.73 -0.12 7.30
C ARG A 66 13.86 0.02 6.08
N GLN A 67 13.70 1.25 5.61
CA GLN A 67 12.70 1.57 4.61
C GLN A 67 13.33 2.21 3.39
N ILE A 68 12.80 1.88 2.20
CA ILE A 68 13.09 2.53 0.93
C ILE A 68 11.78 3.14 0.43
N ALA A 69 11.76 4.46 0.25
CA ALA A 69 10.68 5.16 -0.41
C ALA A 69 11.11 5.44 -1.85
N VAL A 70 10.34 4.95 -2.81
CA VAL A 70 10.59 5.11 -4.25
C VAL A 70 9.70 6.23 -4.78
N GLU A 71 10.31 7.22 -5.40
CA GLU A 71 9.62 8.35 -5.99
C GLU A 71 10.19 8.61 -7.39
N ILE A 72 9.32 8.81 -8.37
CA ILE A 72 9.74 9.06 -9.75
C ILE A 72 10.17 10.51 -9.96
N ASP A 73 9.56 11.44 -9.21
CA ASP A 73 9.89 12.86 -9.29
C ASP A 73 11.09 13.19 -8.39
N ALA A 74 12.23 13.42 -9.04
CA ALA A 74 13.48 13.77 -8.36
C ALA A 74 13.39 15.09 -7.56
N ARG A 75 12.62 16.06 -8.04
CA ARG A 75 12.44 17.35 -7.35
C ARG A 75 11.59 17.18 -6.10
N LEU A 76 10.51 16.39 -6.21
CA LEU A 76 9.68 16.07 -5.06
C LEU A 76 10.50 15.33 -3.99
N ALA A 77 11.30 14.34 -4.41
CA ALA A 77 12.17 13.58 -3.50
C ALA A 77 13.18 14.47 -2.76
N GLU A 78 13.69 15.53 -3.41
CA GLU A 78 14.54 16.53 -2.77
C GLU A 78 13.76 17.43 -1.82
N TYR A 79 12.63 17.99 -2.28
CA TYR A 79 11.84 18.94 -1.50
C TYR A 79 11.26 18.33 -0.23
N VAL A 80 10.77 17.11 -0.26
CA VAL A 80 10.21 16.48 0.95
C VAL A 80 11.28 16.27 2.03
N ARG A 81 12.53 16.06 1.64
CA ARG A 81 13.68 16.04 2.58
C ARG A 81 13.97 17.38 3.22
N GLN A 82 13.72 18.47 2.49
CA GLN A 82 13.93 19.83 2.99
C GLN A 82 12.76 20.32 3.84
N TRP A 83 11.53 19.99 3.42
CA TRP A 83 10.31 20.49 4.06
C TRP A 83 9.91 19.74 5.32
N PHE A 84 10.25 18.45 5.38
CA PHE A 84 9.79 17.57 6.45
C PHE A 84 10.97 16.94 7.18
N ASP A 85 10.82 16.80 8.49
CA ASP A 85 11.79 16.05 9.31
C ASP A 85 11.57 14.55 9.09
N LEU A 86 12.12 14.04 7.98
CA LEU A 86 12.05 12.64 7.62
C LEU A 86 13.20 11.85 8.27
N PRO A 87 12.95 10.61 8.71
CA PRO A 87 14.01 9.74 9.20
C PRO A 87 15.14 9.63 8.19
N ARG A 88 16.40 9.59 8.70
CA ARG A 88 17.58 9.46 7.84
C ARG A 88 17.94 7.99 7.63
N SER A 89 18.75 7.72 6.60
CA SER A 89 19.34 6.39 6.39
C SER A 89 20.08 5.92 7.67
N PRO A 90 19.92 4.66 8.11
CA PRO A 90 19.29 3.55 7.40
C PRO A 90 17.76 3.42 7.61
N ALA A 91 17.14 4.25 8.47
CA ALA A 91 15.71 4.13 8.79
C ALA A 91 14.82 4.43 7.58
N LEU A 92 15.11 5.51 6.82
CA LEU A 92 14.41 5.84 5.59
C LEU A 92 15.36 6.37 4.52
N ARG A 93 15.43 5.67 3.38
CA ARG A 93 16.14 6.11 2.18
C ARG A 93 15.11 6.44 1.09
N ILE A 94 15.20 7.63 0.48
CA ILE A 94 14.44 7.94 -0.72
C ILE A 94 15.29 7.58 -1.93
N ARG A 95 14.70 6.82 -2.87
CA ARG A 95 15.30 6.42 -4.14
C ARG A 95 14.48 7.02 -5.28
N VAL A 96 15.13 7.79 -6.12
CA VAL A 96 14.51 8.29 -7.36
C VAL A 96 14.58 7.17 -8.39
N ALA A 97 13.43 6.61 -8.75
CA ALA A 97 13.31 5.53 -9.74
C ALA A 97 11.85 5.31 -10.13
N ASP A 98 11.61 4.62 -11.25
CA ASP A 98 10.33 4.01 -11.53
C ASP A 98 10.02 2.88 -10.53
N ALA A 99 8.75 2.75 -10.16
CA ALA A 99 8.31 1.79 -9.15
C ALA A 99 8.54 0.32 -9.57
N ARG A 100 8.33 0.00 -10.85
CA ARG A 100 8.56 -1.35 -11.38
C ARG A 100 10.03 -1.69 -11.43
N GLU A 101 10.86 -0.82 -11.99
CA GLU A 101 12.31 -0.99 -12.00
C GLU A 101 12.88 -1.14 -10.59
N ALA A 102 12.33 -0.38 -9.63
CA ALA A 102 12.75 -0.48 -8.25
C ALA A 102 12.47 -1.86 -7.64
N VAL A 103 11.28 -2.43 -7.89
CA VAL A 103 10.87 -3.76 -7.39
C VAL A 103 11.68 -4.87 -8.07
N GLU A 104 11.80 -4.84 -9.39
CA GLU A 104 12.54 -5.85 -10.16
C GLU A 104 14.04 -5.90 -9.79
N GLY A 105 14.59 -4.80 -9.26
CA GLY A 105 15.95 -4.72 -8.74
C GLY A 105 16.11 -5.14 -7.27
N LEU A 106 15.08 -5.62 -6.59
CA LEU A 106 15.17 -6.11 -5.21
C LEU A 106 15.67 -7.55 -5.16
N HIS A 107 16.44 -7.88 -4.12
CA HIS A 107 16.80 -9.27 -3.87
C HIS A 107 15.58 -10.07 -3.39
N PRO A 108 15.39 -11.31 -3.87
CA PRO A 108 14.32 -12.17 -3.40
C PRO A 108 14.32 -12.34 -1.87
N GLY A 109 13.13 -12.35 -1.26
CA GLY A 109 12.95 -12.54 0.18
C GLY A 109 13.53 -11.43 1.06
N SER A 110 13.87 -10.27 0.49
CA SER A 110 14.57 -9.21 1.22
C SER A 110 13.67 -8.19 1.91
N LYS A 111 12.35 -8.30 1.76
CA LYS A 111 11.38 -7.34 2.28
C LYS A 111 10.28 -8.03 3.08
N ASP A 112 9.87 -7.36 4.15
CA ASP A 112 8.75 -7.80 4.98
C ASP A 112 7.46 -7.09 4.57
N ILE A 113 7.60 -5.88 3.99
CA ILE A 113 6.49 -5.04 3.56
C ILE A 113 6.79 -4.45 2.19
N VAL A 114 5.85 -4.55 1.27
CA VAL A 114 5.80 -3.73 0.05
C VAL A 114 4.48 -2.97 0.03
N VAL A 115 4.55 -1.65 -0.10
CA VAL A 115 3.38 -0.77 -0.25
C VAL A 115 3.39 -0.18 -1.64
N ARG A 116 2.28 -0.27 -2.37
CA ARG A 116 2.08 0.43 -3.64
C ARG A 116 1.00 1.51 -3.47
N ASP A 117 1.42 2.76 -3.57
CA ASP A 117 0.57 3.94 -3.52
C ASP A 117 1.01 4.93 -4.62
N VAL A 118 1.14 4.40 -5.85
CA VAL A 118 1.63 5.13 -7.03
C VAL A 118 0.46 5.69 -7.82
N PHE A 119 0.52 6.97 -8.11
CA PHE A 119 -0.47 7.65 -8.95
C PHE A 119 0.22 8.54 -10.00
N ALA A 120 -0.28 8.47 -11.24
CA ALA A 120 -0.05 9.41 -12.30
C ALA A 120 -1.43 9.85 -12.82
N ASP A 121 -1.69 11.15 -12.89
CA ASP A 121 -2.99 11.68 -13.31
C ASP A 121 -4.18 11.05 -12.55
N ARG A 122 -4.06 10.91 -11.25
CA ARG A 122 -5.06 10.28 -10.34
C ARG A 122 -5.32 8.80 -10.59
N ARG A 123 -4.45 8.11 -11.31
CA ARG A 123 -4.56 6.68 -11.61
C ARG A 123 -3.21 5.99 -11.43
N PRO A 124 -3.18 4.76 -10.93
CA PRO A 124 -1.95 4.01 -10.95
C PRO A 124 -1.53 3.73 -12.41
N PRO A 125 -0.23 3.86 -12.73
CA PRO A 125 0.28 3.53 -14.07
C PRO A 125 0.03 2.05 -14.38
N PRO A 126 -0.36 1.70 -15.63
CA PRO A 126 -0.72 0.33 -15.98
C PRO A 126 0.37 -0.70 -15.67
N HIS A 127 1.65 -0.37 -15.88
CA HIS A 127 2.78 -1.29 -15.71
C HIS A 127 3.07 -1.70 -14.26
N VAL A 128 2.47 -1.02 -13.28
CA VAL A 128 2.55 -1.40 -11.84
C VAL A 128 1.26 -2.02 -11.32
N CYS A 129 0.36 -2.44 -12.22
CA CYS A 129 -0.93 -3.05 -11.87
C CYS A 129 -1.07 -4.49 -12.38
N THR A 130 -0.05 -5.06 -13.02
CA THR A 130 -0.10 -6.33 -13.74
C THR A 130 0.27 -7.53 -12.86
N VAL A 131 -0.09 -8.73 -13.33
CA VAL A 131 0.30 -9.99 -12.68
C VAL A 131 1.83 -10.11 -12.63
N GLU A 132 2.52 -9.74 -13.70
CA GLU A 132 3.97 -9.81 -13.82
C GLU A 132 4.66 -8.89 -12.80
N PHE A 133 4.16 -7.67 -12.64
CA PHE A 133 4.62 -6.76 -11.59
C PHE A 133 4.33 -7.32 -10.18
N THR A 134 3.13 -7.86 -9.96
CA THR A 134 2.74 -8.44 -8.68
C THR A 134 3.57 -9.67 -8.33
N GLN A 135 3.98 -10.47 -9.33
CA GLN A 135 4.93 -11.58 -9.15
C GLN A 135 6.33 -11.09 -8.72
N ALA A 136 6.81 -9.99 -9.30
CA ALA A 136 8.06 -9.37 -8.86
C ALA A 136 7.98 -8.87 -7.41
N VAL A 137 6.84 -8.29 -7.01
CA VAL A 137 6.57 -7.93 -5.60
C VAL A 137 6.61 -9.16 -4.70
N ALA A 138 5.91 -10.23 -5.08
CA ALA A 138 5.87 -11.47 -4.30
C ALA A 138 7.26 -12.11 -4.16
N ALA A 139 8.08 -12.09 -5.22
CA ALA A 139 9.46 -12.58 -5.17
C ALA A 139 10.35 -11.76 -4.23
N ALA A 140 10.15 -10.44 -4.14
CA ALA A 140 10.90 -9.57 -3.24
C ALA A 140 10.51 -9.74 -1.76
N LEU A 141 9.29 -10.19 -1.48
CA LEU A 141 8.79 -10.41 -0.13
C LEU A 141 9.40 -11.66 0.52
N ASP A 142 9.73 -11.55 1.81
CA ASP A 142 9.96 -12.70 2.68
C ASP A 142 8.70 -13.59 2.72
N PRO A 143 8.82 -14.91 2.95
CA PRO A 143 7.64 -15.79 3.03
C PRO A 143 6.57 -15.36 4.04
N GLY A 144 6.93 -14.57 5.05
CA GLY A 144 5.98 -13.96 5.99
C GLY A 144 5.55 -12.54 5.64
N GLY A 145 6.03 -12.02 4.52
CA GLY A 145 5.80 -10.63 4.13
C GLY A 145 4.40 -10.33 3.61
N ILE A 146 4.10 -9.03 3.56
CA ILE A 146 2.79 -8.53 3.13
C ILE A 146 2.92 -7.48 2.02
N TYR A 147 2.08 -7.60 1.02
CA TYR A 147 1.84 -6.60 -0.01
C TYR A 147 0.59 -5.80 0.32
N LEU A 148 0.70 -4.48 0.34
CA LEU A 148 -0.41 -3.54 0.52
C LEU A 148 -0.49 -2.63 -0.69
N LEU A 149 -1.66 -2.47 -1.27
CA LEU A 149 -1.83 -1.51 -2.37
C LEU A 149 -3.09 -0.66 -2.19
N ASN A 150 -3.00 0.59 -2.58
CA ASN A 150 -4.11 1.53 -2.62
C ASN A 150 -4.62 1.68 -4.05
N THR A 151 -5.94 1.56 -4.21
CA THR A 151 -6.65 1.85 -5.46
C THR A 151 -7.77 2.83 -5.20
N ALA A 152 -7.61 4.07 -5.66
CA ALA A 152 -8.70 5.05 -5.64
C ALA A 152 -9.62 4.82 -6.85
N ASP A 153 -10.90 4.53 -6.58
CA ASP A 153 -11.85 4.20 -7.65
C ASP A 153 -13.26 4.75 -7.37
N ARG A 154 -14.04 4.78 -8.42
CA ARG A 154 -15.46 5.19 -8.39
C ARG A 154 -16.36 4.03 -8.78
N PRO A 155 -17.63 4.07 -8.38
CA PRO A 155 -18.60 3.09 -8.87
C PRO A 155 -18.55 2.92 -10.39
N PRO A 156 -18.58 1.68 -10.91
CA PRO A 156 -18.82 0.40 -10.22
C PRO A 156 -17.56 -0.34 -9.70
N LEU A 157 -16.44 0.35 -9.50
CA LEU A 157 -15.16 -0.15 -8.94
C LEU A 157 -14.42 -1.14 -9.88
N ASP A 158 -14.52 -0.93 -11.17
CA ASP A 158 -13.97 -1.83 -12.19
C ASP A 158 -12.45 -2.00 -12.07
N ARG A 159 -11.75 -0.89 -11.76
CA ARG A 159 -10.30 -0.94 -11.57
C ARG A 159 -9.95 -1.70 -10.31
N ALA A 160 -10.55 -1.38 -9.19
CA ALA A 160 -10.29 -2.06 -7.93
C ALA A 160 -10.54 -3.56 -8.05
N ARG A 161 -11.65 -3.97 -8.73
CA ARG A 161 -11.96 -5.38 -8.98
C ARG A 161 -10.89 -6.08 -9.82
N ARG A 162 -10.38 -5.42 -10.88
CA ARG A 162 -9.30 -5.97 -11.72
C ARG A 162 -7.97 -6.06 -10.95
N GLU A 163 -7.62 -5.05 -10.16
CA GLU A 163 -6.41 -5.09 -9.34
C GLU A 163 -6.49 -6.17 -8.26
N VAL A 164 -7.64 -6.34 -7.61
CA VAL A 164 -7.85 -7.46 -6.69
C VAL A 164 -7.76 -8.82 -7.40
N ALA A 165 -8.33 -8.94 -8.61
CA ALA A 165 -8.19 -10.15 -9.43
C ALA A 165 -6.70 -10.45 -9.72
N THR A 166 -5.92 -9.41 -10.02
CA THR A 166 -4.47 -9.52 -10.27
C THR A 166 -3.72 -10.03 -9.03
N VAL A 167 -3.99 -9.47 -7.86
CA VAL A 167 -3.35 -9.90 -6.60
C VAL A 167 -3.72 -11.35 -6.28
N ARG A 168 -4.95 -11.77 -6.52
CA ARG A 168 -5.43 -13.15 -6.32
C ARG A 168 -4.77 -14.19 -7.22
N GLU A 169 -4.24 -13.81 -8.38
CA GLU A 169 -3.48 -14.75 -9.22
C GLU A 169 -2.09 -15.06 -8.65
N VAL A 170 -1.58 -14.22 -7.74
CA VAL A 170 -0.21 -14.32 -7.25
C VAL A 170 -0.15 -14.72 -5.77
N PHE A 171 -1.05 -14.20 -4.96
CA PHE A 171 -1.08 -14.44 -3.52
C PHE A 171 -2.22 -15.38 -3.12
N GLU A 172 -1.91 -16.36 -2.26
CA GLU A 172 -2.89 -17.31 -1.74
C GLU A 172 -3.92 -16.65 -0.81
N HIS A 173 -3.45 -15.70 0.00
CA HIS A 173 -4.29 -15.03 0.97
C HIS A 173 -4.46 -13.56 0.59
N VAL A 174 -5.68 -13.19 0.25
CA VAL A 174 -6.03 -11.82 -0.19
C VAL A 174 -7.12 -11.26 0.70
N GLY A 175 -6.93 -10.00 1.11
CA GLY A 175 -7.90 -9.21 1.84
C GLY A 175 -8.22 -7.90 1.13
N ILE A 176 -9.37 -7.31 1.44
CA ILE A 176 -9.80 -6.01 0.94
C ILE A 176 -10.30 -5.19 2.13
N ILE A 177 -9.89 -3.94 2.19
CA ILE A 177 -10.37 -2.97 3.17
C ILE A 177 -10.90 -1.75 2.43
N ALA A 178 -12.10 -1.34 2.75
CA ALA A 178 -12.66 -0.05 2.33
C ALA A 178 -13.84 0.33 3.21
N GLU A 179 -14.24 1.58 3.14
CA GLU A 179 -15.48 2.01 3.78
C GLU A 179 -16.70 1.29 3.17
N PRO A 180 -17.70 0.96 4.00
CA PRO A 180 -18.89 0.26 3.51
C PRO A 180 -19.61 0.96 2.37
N ALA A 181 -19.59 2.29 2.32
CA ALA A 181 -20.20 3.07 1.24
C ALA A 181 -19.45 2.92 -0.10
N VAL A 182 -18.12 2.79 -0.06
CA VAL A 182 -17.28 2.53 -1.23
C VAL A 182 -17.55 1.11 -1.75
N LEU A 183 -17.49 0.09 -0.88
CA LEU A 183 -17.74 -1.31 -1.27
C LEU A 183 -19.13 -1.52 -1.87
N LYS A 184 -20.13 -0.78 -1.40
CA LYS A 184 -21.49 -0.79 -1.95
C LYS A 184 -21.65 0.02 -3.25
N GLY A 185 -20.55 0.57 -3.78
CA GLY A 185 -20.60 1.38 -5.00
C GLY A 185 -21.43 2.65 -4.88
N ARG A 186 -21.47 3.28 -3.70
CA ARG A 186 -22.27 4.50 -3.46
C ARG A 186 -21.46 5.78 -3.60
N ARG A 187 -20.15 5.71 -3.49
CA ARG A 187 -19.25 6.86 -3.64
C ARG A 187 -17.86 6.45 -4.13
N TYR A 188 -17.10 7.44 -4.62
CA TYR A 188 -15.67 7.35 -4.84
C TYR A 188 -14.95 7.12 -3.50
N GLY A 189 -13.86 6.37 -3.52
CA GLY A 189 -13.01 6.18 -2.36
C GLY A 189 -11.83 5.24 -2.62
N ASN A 190 -11.06 5.01 -1.58
CA ASN A 190 -9.91 4.13 -1.60
C ASN A 190 -10.33 2.69 -1.27
N VAL A 191 -9.71 1.75 -1.95
CA VAL A 191 -9.76 0.31 -1.68
C VAL A 191 -8.34 -0.14 -1.40
N VAL A 192 -8.07 -0.55 -0.18
CA VAL A 192 -6.79 -1.16 0.21
C VAL A 192 -6.89 -2.65 -0.02
N THR A 193 -5.99 -3.20 -0.82
CA THR A 193 -5.88 -4.64 -1.06
C THR A 193 -4.65 -5.19 -0.37
N LEU A 194 -4.78 -6.35 0.24
CA LEU A 194 -3.71 -7.09 0.91
C LEU A 194 -3.41 -8.37 0.14
N GLY A 195 -2.12 -8.70 -0.01
CA GLY A 195 -1.66 -9.98 -0.52
C GLY A 195 -0.59 -10.58 0.39
N SER A 196 -0.72 -11.86 0.76
CA SER A 196 0.25 -12.57 1.57
C SER A 196 0.33 -14.05 1.17
N ALA A 197 1.52 -14.65 1.31
CA ALA A 197 1.70 -16.09 1.19
C ALA A 197 1.29 -16.83 2.48
N ARG A 198 1.16 -16.13 3.61
CA ARG A 198 0.68 -16.70 4.88
C ARG A 198 -0.75 -16.29 5.18
N PRO A 199 -1.50 -17.10 5.94
CA PRO A 199 -2.85 -16.76 6.38
C PRO A 199 -2.91 -15.39 7.06
N LEU A 200 -3.89 -14.58 6.67
CA LEU A 200 -4.16 -13.29 7.32
C LEU A 200 -4.92 -13.51 8.64
N PRO A 201 -4.68 -12.72 9.69
CA PRO A 201 -5.40 -12.78 10.96
C PRO A 201 -6.82 -12.18 10.82
N VAL A 202 -7.70 -12.87 10.08
CA VAL A 202 -9.00 -12.35 9.61
C VAL A 202 -9.84 -11.75 10.74
N SER A 203 -9.98 -12.46 11.88
CA SER A 203 -10.80 -11.99 13.00
C SER A 203 -10.24 -10.73 13.68
N ALA A 204 -8.91 -10.62 13.76
CA ALA A 204 -8.24 -9.47 14.32
C ALA A 204 -8.39 -8.26 13.39
N LEU A 205 -8.13 -8.45 12.09
CA LEU A 205 -8.28 -7.39 11.07
C LEU A 205 -9.73 -6.88 10.98
N ASP A 206 -10.71 -7.77 10.96
CA ASP A 206 -12.12 -7.35 10.90
C ASP A 206 -12.50 -6.51 12.13
N ARG A 207 -12.11 -6.94 13.33
CA ARG A 207 -12.34 -6.18 14.57
C ARG A 207 -11.61 -4.82 14.53
N ARG A 208 -10.33 -4.82 14.13
CA ARG A 208 -9.49 -3.63 14.08
C ARG A 208 -10.04 -2.58 13.11
N MET A 209 -10.49 -2.99 11.93
CA MET A 209 -11.06 -2.08 10.93
C MET A 209 -12.34 -1.38 11.41
N ARG A 210 -13.16 -2.07 12.21
CA ARG A 210 -14.39 -1.46 12.78
C ARG A 210 -14.10 -0.41 13.87
N THR A 211 -12.93 -0.46 14.50
CA THR A 211 -12.54 0.46 15.59
C THR A 211 -11.73 1.67 15.12
N LEU A 212 -11.44 1.78 13.82
CA LEU A 212 -10.79 2.96 13.26
C LEU A 212 -11.67 4.22 13.42
N PRO A 213 -11.07 5.42 13.45
CA PRO A 213 -11.82 6.68 13.50
C PRO A 213 -12.89 6.79 12.41
N VAL A 214 -12.56 6.33 11.19
CA VAL A 214 -13.53 6.07 10.12
C VAL A 214 -13.63 4.56 9.95
N PRO A 215 -14.72 3.92 10.43
CA PRO A 215 -14.86 2.48 10.37
C PRO A 215 -14.82 1.95 8.93
N ALA A 216 -14.08 0.87 8.73
CA ALA A 216 -13.97 0.16 7.46
C ALA A 216 -14.45 -1.29 7.58
N SER A 217 -14.77 -1.90 6.46
CA SER A 217 -15.04 -3.33 6.35
C SER A 217 -13.79 -4.07 5.87
N PHE A 218 -13.54 -5.24 6.44
CA PHE A 218 -12.54 -6.17 5.96
C PHE A 218 -13.22 -7.35 5.26
N LEU A 219 -12.85 -7.60 4.00
CA LEU A 219 -13.34 -8.74 3.22
C LEU A 219 -12.21 -9.75 3.05
N SER A 220 -12.52 -11.05 3.15
CA SER A 220 -11.57 -12.13 2.91
C SER A 220 -12.24 -13.35 2.29
N GLY A 221 -11.47 -14.30 1.78
CA GLY A 221 -11.96 -15.56 1.25
C GLY A 221 -13.07 -15.39 0.21
N ARG A 222 -14.25 -15.97 0.48
CA ARG A 222 -15.40 -15.91 -0.44
C ARG A 222 -15.85 -14.49 -0.74
N GLN A 223 -15.82 -13.58 0.22
CA GLN A 223 -16.24 -12.19 0.01
C GLN A 223 -15.34 -11.46 -1.00
N VAL A 224 -14.03 -11.76 -1.01
CA VAL A 224 -13.09 -11.25 -2.02
C VAL A 224 -13.44 -11.79 -3.40
N ALA A 225 -13.79 -13.09 -3.51
CA ALA A 225 -14.22 -13.68 -4.77
C ALA A 225 -15.51 -13.03 -5.30
N GLU A 226 -16.48 -12.80 -4.43
CA GLU A 226 -17.74 -12.10 -4.76
C GLU A 226 -17.48 -10.64 -5.18
N PHE A 227 -16.56 -9.94 -4.51
CA PHE A 227 -16.18 -8.57 -4.91
C PHE A 227 -15.55 -8.53 -6.29
N VAL A 228 -14.65 -9.45 -6.62
CA VAL A 228 -14.02 -9.54 -7.95
C VAL A 228 -15.06 -9.90 -9.02
N GLY A 229 -15.96 -10.84 -8.74
CA GLY A 229 -16.90 -11.33 -9.73
C GLY A 229 -16.18 -11.95 -10.94
N THR A 230 -16.54 -11.50 -12.15
CA THR A 230 -15.97 -11.99 -13.43
C THR A 230 -14.85 -11.11 -13.99
N PHE A 231 -14.39 -10.12 -13.24
CA PHE A 231 -13.34 -9.22 -13.73
C PHE A 231 -12.00 -9.96 -13.89
N PRO A 232 -11.35 -9.86 -15.06
CA PRO A 232 -10.07 -10.50 -15.30
C PRO A 232 -8.94 -9.71 -14.62
N ALA A 233 -7.87 -10.43 -14.30
CA ALA A 233 -6.60 -9.84 -13.87
C ALA A 233 -5.97 -9.00 -15.00
N LEU A 234 -5.14 -8.04 -14.59
CA LEU A 234 -4.39 -7.19 -15.50
C LEU A 234 -3.06 -7.86 -15.83
N ARG A 235 -2.66 -7.83 -17.10
CA ARG A 235 -1.41 -8.40 -17.58
C ARG A 235 -0.62 -7.39 -18.41
N ASP A 236 0.67 -7.60 -18.50
CA ASP A 236 1.51 -6.87 -19.43
C ASP A 236 1.00 -7.07 -20.86
N ARG A 237 1.07 -6.02 -21.68
CA ARG A 237 0.74 -6.16 -23.09
C ARG A 237 1.84 -7.00 -23.78
N PRO A 238 1.48 -7.94 -24.63
CA PRO A 238 2.47 -8.59 -25.49
C PRO A 238 3.26 -7.52 -26.28
N LEU A 239 4.57 -7.69 -26.37
CA LEU A 239 5.45 -6.87 -27.22
C LEU A 239 5.12 -7.07 -28.69
#